data_28f0ea9b4f57a2a7f60d879c7b673ce0
#
_entry.id   28f0ea9b4f57a2a7f60d879c7b673ce0
#
_cell.length_a   1.000
_cell.length_b   1.000
_cell.length_c   1.000
_cell.angle_alpha   90.00
_cell.angle_beta   90.00
_cell.angle_gamma   90.00
#
_symmetry.space_group_name_H-M   'P 1'
#
loop_
_entity.id
_entity.type
_entity.pdbx_description
1 polymer ?
#
loop_
_entity_poly.entity_id
_entity_poly.type
_entity_poly.pdbx_seq_one_letter_code
_entity_poly.pdbx_strand_id
1 'polypeptide(L)'
;MRSVIRRAGLGAALLLAFAASAMAQTGEPPKTGIATFSGGCFWCVEADFDKVAGVITTTSGYTGGHAVNPTYEQVSRSGTGHAEAVEIAYDPAKVSYEKLLDVFWHNIDPLAKNAQFCDHGDQYRTAIFYHDDQQRRLAQASKDALQARFEDPIATQIVPAGPFYKAEEYHQDYHAKNPIRYKFYRFNCGRDARLEQLWGKKD
;
A
#
# COMPACT_ATOMS: atom_id res chain seq x y z
N MET A 1 -27.52 -4.62 -97.02
CA MET A 1 -26.25 -4.34 -96.40
C MET A 1 -26.58 -3.92 -94.93
N ARG A 2 -26.23 -4.78 -94.00
CA ARG A 2 -26.75 -4.71 -92.63
C ARG A 2 -25.75 -3.99 -91.69
N SER A 3 -26.16 -2.91 -91.11
CA SER A 3 -25.41 -2.17 -90.08
C SER A 3 -25.56 -2.83 -88.70
N VAL A 4 -24.42 -3.10 -88.02
CA VAL A 4 -24.37 -3.69 -86.66
C VAL A 4 -24.05 -2.58 -85.70
N ILE A 5 -25.01 -2.24 -84.87
CA ILE A 5 -24.83 -1.28 -83.75
C ILE A 5 -24.32 -2.05 -82.52
N ARG A 6 -23.09 -1.73 -82.07
CA ARG A 6 -22.53 -2.20 -80.79
C ARG A 6 -22.99 -1.31 -79.70
N ARG A 7 -23.70 -1.83 -78.71
CA ARG A 7 -24.03 -1.16 -77.44
C ARG A 7 -22.88 -1.34 -76.45
N ALA A 8 -22.28 -0.25 -76.03
CA ALA A 8 -21.33 -0.23 -74.86
C ALA A 8 -22.11 -0.23 -73.59
N GLY A 9 -21.92 -1.23 -72.74
CA GLY A 9 -22.47 -1.26 -71.38
C GLY A 9 -21.53 -0.56 -70.41
N LEU A 10 -22.01 0.47 -69.78
CA LEU A 10 -21.35 1.12 -68.61
C LEU A 10 -21.62 0.30 -67.38
N GLY A 11 -20.60 -0.39 -66.87
CA GLY A 11 -20.62 -1.00 -65.55
C GLY A 11 -20.23 0.00 -64.48
N ALA A 12 -21.19 0.42 -63.66
CA ALA A 12 -20.92 1.23 -62.47
C ALA A 12 -20.43 0.31 -61.34
N ALA A 13 -19.14 0.38 -61.01
CA ALA A 13 -18.60 -0.27 -59.85
C ALA A 13 -18.89 0.56 -58.58
N LEU A 14 -19.76 0.05 -57.72
CA LEU A 14 -20.08 0.65 -56.43
C LEU A 14 -19.01 0.29 -55.39
N LEU A 15 -18.07 1.18 -55.12
CA LEU A 15 -17.09 1.05 -54.05
C LEU A 15 -17.76 1.36 -52.69
N LEU A 16 -18.09 0.30 -51.94
CA LEU A 16 -18.51 0.41 -50.55
C LEU A 16 -17.28 0.68 -49.69
N ALA A 17 -17.09 1.93 -49.24
CA ALA A 17 -16.10 2.31 -48.26
C ALA A 17 -16.61 1.89 -46.88
N PHE A 18 -16.05 0.83 -46.30
CA PHE A 18 -16.21 0.50 -44.88
C PHE A 18 -15.41 1.50 -44.03
N ALA A 19 -16.08 2.48 -43.43
CA ALA A 19 -15.50 3.32 -42.40
C ALA A 19 -15.42 2.51 -41.11
N ALA A 20 -14.24 1.98 -40.79
CA ALA A 20 -13.94 1.39 -39.51
C ALA A 20 -13.86 2.52 -38.47
N SER A 21 -14.95 2.75 -37.69
CA SER A 21 -14.92 3.62 -36.52
C SER A 21 -14.04 2.98 -35.46
N ALA A 22 -12.79 3.44 -35.36
CA ALA A 22 -11.94 3.16 -34.21
C ALA A 22 -12.56 3.86 -33.00
N MET A 23 -13.28 3.12 -32.17
CA MET A 23 -13.66 3.59 -30.85
C MET A 23 -12.39 3.77 -30.02
N ALA A 24 -11.92 4.97 -29.88
CA ALA A 24 -10.92 5.33 -28.88
C ALA A 24 -11.56 5.06 -27.51
N GLN A 25 -11.12 3.99 -26.85
CA GLN A 25 -11.41 3.77 -25.45
C GLN A 25 -10.75 4.92 -24.68
N THR A 26 -11.53 5.92 -24.30
CA THR A 26 -11.15 6.90 -23.27
C THR A 26 -11.16 6.15 -21.95
N GLY A 27 -10.09 5.39 -21.68
CA GLY A 27 -9.89 4.75 -20.40
C GLY A 27 -9.76 5.85 -19.34
N GLU A 28 -10.71 5.90 -18.41
CA GLU A 28 -10.57 6.68 -17.20
C GLU A 28 -9.24 6.29 -16.53
N PRO A 29 -8.42 7.26 -16.05
CA PRO A 29 -7.16 6.90 -15.42
C PRO A 29 -7.42 5.90 -14.29
N PRO A 30 -6.58 4.88 -14.10
CA PRO A 30 -6.80 3.86 -13.09
C PRO A 30 -6.97 4.53 -11.73
N LYS A 31 -8.05 4.21 -11.04
CA LYS A 31 -8.38 4.78 -9.72
C LYS A 31 -7.31 4.32 -8.74
N THR A 32 -6.48 5.24 -8.26
CA THR A 32 -5.47 4.95 -7.24
C THR A 32 -6.13 4.84 -5.88
N GLY A 33 -5.91 3.74 -5.16
CA GLY A 33 -6.28 3.57 -3.76
C GLY A 33 -5.17 4.07 -2.84
N ILE A 34 -5.55 4.53 -1.65
CA ILE A 34 -4.61 4.90 -0.58
C ILE A 34 -4.86 4.00 0.63
N ALA A 35 -3.78 3.51 1.24
CA ALA A 35 -3.79 2.79 2.51
C ALA A 35 -2.69 3.37 3.41
N THR A 36 -2.91 3.43 4.73
CA THR A 36 -1.90 3.94 5.67
C THR A 36 -1.78 3.01 6.88
N PHE A 37 -0.55 2.55 7.12
CA PHE A 37 -0.24 1.61 8.20
C PHE A 37 0.95 2.07 9.04
N SER A 38 0.86 1.81 10.35
CA SER A 38 1.98 1.89 11.29
C SER A 38 2.31 0.49 11.81
N GLY A 39 3.56 0.09 11.70
CA GLY A 39 4.05 -1.26 12.05
C GLY A 39 5.44 -1.25 12.69
N GLY A 40 5.72 -0.26 13.55
CA GLY A 40 7.05 0.01 14.09
C GLY A 40 7.88 0.87 13.15
N CYS A 41 9.18 0.65 13.09
CA CYS A 41 10.08 1.39 12.21
C CYS A 41 9.57 1.40 10.76
N PHE A 42 9.29 2.59 10.24
CA PHE A 42 8.75 2.76 8.88
C PHE A 42 9.69 2.30 7.77
N TRP A 43 11.02 2.25 7.97
CA TRP A 43 11.95 1.65 6.99
C TRP A 43 11.61 0.17 6.70
N CYS A 44 11.17 -0.57 7.74
CA CYS A 44 10.79 -1.96 7.57
C CYS A 44 9.42 -2.10 6.92
N VAL A 45 8.46 -1.28 7.33
CA VAL A 45 7.11 -1.28 6.75
C VAL A 45 7.17 -0.91 5.26
N GLU A 46 7.88 0.16 4.90
CA GLU A 46 8.12 0.57 3.52
C GLU A 46 8.74 -0.57 2.70
N ALA A 47 9.86 -1.15 3.17
CA ALA A 47 10.53 -2.25 2.50
C ALA A 47 9.66 -3.51 2.30
N ASP A 48 8.69 -3.75 3.17
CA ASP A 48 7.79 -4.90 3.05
C ASP A 48 6.67 -4.62 2.04
N PHE A 49 6.17 -3.37 1.93
CA PHE A 49 5.15 -3.00 0.95
C PHE A 49 5.69 -2.74 -0.44
N ASP A 50 6.92 -2.26 -0.59
CA ASP A 50 7.56 -2.05 -1.91
C ASP A 50 7.70 -3.33 -2.74
N LYS A 51 7.63 -4.49 -2.09
CA LYS A 51 7.67 -5.81 -2.77
C LYS A 51 6.31 -6.27 -3.28
N VAL A 52 5.24 -5.56 -2.94
CA VAL A 52 3.87 -5.99 -3.25
C VAL A 52 3.51 -5.55 -4.66
N ALA A 53 3.28 -6.52 -5.55
CA ALA A 53 2.81 -6.23 -6.90
C ALA A 53 1.46 -5.48 -6.86
N GLY A 54 1.39 -4.34 -7.52
CA GLY A 54 0.22 -3.45 -7.51
C GLY A 54 0.37 -2.24 -6.59
N VAL A 55 1.36 -2.22 -5.68
CA VAL A 55 1.77 -0.98 -5.02
C VAL A 55 2.47 -0.09 -6.04
N ILE A 56 2.09 1.19 -6.06
CA ILE A 56 2.60 2.20 -6.99
C ILE A 56 3.71 3.00 -6.33
N THR A 57 3.46 3.50 -5.11
CA THR A 57 4.43 4.23 -4.29
C THR A 57 4.17 3.98 -2.82
N THR A 58 5.22 4.06 -2.02
CA THR A 58 5.18 4.13 -0.57
C THR A 58 5.78 5.46 -0.13
N THR A 59 5.34 5.97 1.01
CA THR A 59 5.87 7.20 1.60
C THR A 59 5.96 7.00 3.10
N SER A 60 7.17 7.02 3.64
CA SER A 60 7.39 7.03 5.08
C SER A 60 7.02 8.39 5.69
N GLY A 61 6.36 8.40 6.83
CA GLY A 61 5.88 9.64 7.46
C GLY A 61 5.33 9.46 8.86
N TYR A 62 4.60 10.45 9.32
CA TYR A 62 4.05 10.57 10.67
C TYR A 62 2.57 10.88 10.62
N THR A 63 1.75 10.15 11.38
CA THR A 63 0.30 10.38 11.46
C THR A 63 -0.29 9.92 12.79
N GLY A 64 -1.54 10.29 13.06
CA GLY A 64 -2.30 9.87 14.24
C GLY A 64 -1.97 10.65 15.51
N GLY A 65 -1.15 11.69 15.44
CA GLY A 65 -0.79 12.58 16.55
C GLY A 65 -1.44 13.95 16.44
N HIS A 66 -0.99 14.85 17.32
CA HIS A 66 -1.53 16.23 17.44
C HIS A 66 -0.54 17.31 17.03
N ALA A 67 0.77 16.99 16.99
CA ALA A 67 1.79 17.96 16.57
C ALA A 67 1.66 18.29 15.08
N VAL A 68 1.72 19.57 14.73
CA VAL A 68 1.64 20.03 13.34
C VAL A 68 3.05 20.08 12.75
N ASN A 69 3.24 19.49 11.57
CA ASN A 69 4.54 19.42 10.88
C ASN A 69 5.68 18.95 11.78
N PRO A 70 5.57 17.79 12.43
CA PRO A 70 6.60 17.32 13.34
C PRO A 70 7.87 16.94 12.59
N THR A 71 9.03 17.10 13.21
CA THR A 71 10.31 16.56 12.74
C THR A 71 10.54 15.16 13.29
N TYR A 72 11.47 14.42 12.70
CA TYR A 72 11.90 13.09 13.18
C TYR A 72 12.35 13.15 14.66
N GLU A 73 13.15 14.15 15.03
CA GLU A 73 13.63 14.31 16.40
C GLU A 73 12.50 14.52 17.41
N GLN A 74 11.43 15.21 17.00
CA GLN A 74 10.26 15.40 17.83
C GLN A 74 9.48 14.10 18.02
N VAL A 75 9.23 13.37 16.92
CA VAL A 75 8.49 12.10 16.97
C VAL A 75 9.28 11.03 17.72
N SER A 76 10.59 10.90 17.45
CA SER A 76 11.44 9.89 18.09
C SER A 76 11.60 10.09 19.62
N ARG A 77 11.42 11.32 20.12
CA ARG A 77 11.43 11.62 21.56
C ARG A 77 10.11 11.36 22.27
N SER A 78 9.08 10.90 21.54
CA SER A 78 7.70 10.76 22.02
C SER A 78 7.02 12.11 22.34
N GLY A 79 5.72 12.06 22.67
CA GLY A 79 4.96 13.24 23.11
C GLY A 79 4.29 14.02 21.97
N THR A 80 4.56 13.71 20.69
CA THR A 80 3.82 14.27 19.55
C THR A 80 2.49 13.57 19.31
N GLY A 81 2.33 12.36 19.85
CA GLY A 81 1.22 11.45 19.60
C GLY A 81 1.26 10.78 18.21
N HIS A 82 2.20 11.16 17.34
CA HIS A 82 2.34 10.52 16.02
C HIS A 82 2.95 9.14 16.12
N ALA A 83 2.51 8.26 15.19
CA ALA A 83 3.21 7.03 14.89
C ALA A 83 4.06 7.21 13.63
N GLU A 84 5.19 6.51 13.57
CA GLU A 84 5.85 6.21 12.31
C GLU A 84 4.91 5.37 11.46
N ALA A 85 4.62 5.82 10.25
CA ALA A 85 3.65 5.20 9.36
C ALA A 85 4.12 5.24 7.91
N VAL A 86 3.53 4.38 7.09
CA VAL A 86 3.73 4.38 5.64
C VAL A 86 2.38 4.60 4.96
N GLU A 87 2.30 5.62 4.11
CA GLU A 87 1.20 5.82 3.18
C GLU A 87 1.52 5.10 1.87
N ILE A 88 0.59 4.32 1.37
CA ILE A 88 0.73 3.40 0.24
C ILE A 88 -0.29 3.79 -0.82
N ALA A 89 0.19 4.26 -1.98
CA ALA A 89 -0.63 4.39 -3.17
C ALA A 89 -0.59 3.06 -3.94
N TYR A 90 -1.75 2.50 -4.27
CA TYR A 90 -1.84 1.20 -4.93
C TYR A 90 -2.88 1.20 -6.06
N ASP A 91 -2.73 0.27 -7.00
CA ASP A 91 -3.68 0.00 -8.08
C ASP A 91 -4.70 -1.06 -7.61
N PRO A 92 -5.97 -0.68 -7.33
CA PRO A 92 -6.98 -1.64 -6.85
C PRO A 92 -7.33 -2.73 -7.86
N ALA A 93 -6.97 -2.57 -9.12
CA ALA A 93 -7.14 -3.61 -10.13
C ALA A 93 -6.06 -4.70 -10.05
N LYS A 94 -4.93 -4.43 -9.36
CA LYS A 94 -3.80 -5.36 -9.23
C LYS A 94 -3.66 -5.93 -7.84
N VAL A 95 -3.97 -5.14 -6.81
CA VAL A 95 -3.90 -5.56 -5.41
C VAL A 95 -5.10 -5.00 -4.64
N SER A 96 -5.78 -5.85 -3.87
CA SER A 96 -6.90 -5.41 -3.04
C SER A 96 -6.42 -4.86 -1.69
N TYR A 97 -7.28 -4.08 -1.02
CA TYR A 97 -7.00 -3.59 0.33
C TYR A 97 -6.87 -4.74 1.34
N GLU A 98 -7.66 -5.82 1.17
CA GLU A 98 -7.56 -7.04 2.00
C GLU A 98 -6.19 -7.70 1.86
N LYS A 99 -5.61 -7.69 0.66
CA LYS A 99 -4.24 -8.20 0.46
C LYS A 99 -3.21 -7.31 1.14
N LEU A 100 -3.38 -5.99 1.13
CA LEU A 100 -2.52 -5.08 1.89
C LEU A 100 -2.65 -5.32 3.40
N LEU A 101 -3.85 -5.56 3.92
CA LEU A 101 -4.07 -5.96 5.32
C LEU A 101 -3.36 -7.28 5.65
N ASP A 102 -3.43 -8.28 4.76
CA ASP A 102 -2.73 -9.55 4.93
C ASP A 102 -1.21 -9.34 5.02
N VAL A 103 -0.63 -8.54 4.13
CA VAL A 103 0.78 -8.16 4.17
C VAL A 103 1.12 -7.43 5.48
N PHE A 104 0.29 -6.48 5.89
CA PHE A 104 0.47 -5.75 7.15
C PHE A 104 0.54 -6.70 8.35
N TRP A 105 -0.48 -7.54 8.53
CA TRP A 105 -0.56 -8.46 9.67
C TRP A 105 0.64 -9.41 9.75
N HIS A 106 1.08 -9.97 8.62
CA HIS A 106 2.21 -10.91 8.58
C HIS A 106 3.59 -10.26 8.71
N ASN A 107 3.65 -8.93 8.81
CA ASN A 107 4.91 -8.18 8.97
C ASN A 107 4.97 -7.39 10.29
N ILE A 108 4.05 -7.63 11.23
CA ILE A 108 4.07 -7.02 12.57
C ILE A 108 3.94 -8.07 13.67
N ASP A 109 4.26 -7.67 14.90
CA ASP A 109 3.80 -8.34 16.11
C ASP A 109 2.50 -7.65 16.58
N PRO A 110 1.32 -8.25 16.35
CA PRO A 110 0.04 -7.62 16.66
C PRO A 110 -0.24 -7.51 18.16
N LEU A 111 0.52 -8.22 19.01
CA LEU A 111 0.36 -8.23 20.47
C LEU A 111 1.20 -7.15 21.15
N ALA A 112 2.23 -6.63 20.47
CA ALA A 112 3.13 -5.64 21.04
C ALA A 112 2.42 -4.28 21.22
N LYS A 113 2.36 -3.79 22.47
CA LYS A 113 1.75 -2.50 22.79
C LYS A 113 2.82 -1.42 22.87
N ASN A 114 2.64 -0.32 22.11
CA ASN A 114 3.58 0.80 22.06
C ASN A 114 5.03 0.36 21.82
N ALA A 115 5.20 -0.64 20.99
CA ALA A 115 6.50 -1.19 20.60
C ALA A 115 6.36 -2.05 19.35
N GLN A 116 7.45 -2.25 18.65
CA GLN A 116 7.60 -3.30 17.65
C GLN A 116 9.05 -3.81 17.66
N PHE A 117 9.20 -5.09 17.96
CA PHE A 117 10.51 -5.76 18.02
C PHE A 117 11.46 -5.07 19.00
N CYS A 118 12.54 -4.43 18.53
CA CYS A 118 13.49 -3.71 19.38
C CYS A 118 13.11 -2.23 19.61
N ASP A 119 12.13 -1.71 18.90
CA ASP A 119 11.74 -0.31 18.99
C ASP A 119 10.64 -0.13 20.04
N HIS A 120 10.84 0.79 20.99
CA HIS A 120 9.93 1.05 22.09
C HIS A 120 9.48 2.52 22.10
N GLY A 121 8.21 2.73 22.37
CA GLY A 121 7.55 4.04 22.42
C GLY A 121 6.25 4.04 21.61
N ASP A 122 5.39 5.01 21.90
CA ASP A 122 4.09 5.17 21.23
C ASP A 122 4.20 5.45 19.73
N GLN A 123 5.33 6.02 19.29
CA GLN A 123 5.63 6.22 17.88
C GLN A 123 5.82 4.91 17.10
N TYR A 124 6.10 3.80 17.77
CA TYR A 124 6.25 2.47 17.16
C TYR A 124 5.05 1.55 17.37
N ARG A 125 3.90 2.10 17.84
CA ARG A 125 2.66 1.32 17.95
C ARG A 125 2.17 0.84 16.61
N THR A 126 1.45 -0.27 16.59
CA THR A 126 0.78 -0.75 15.38
C THR A 126 -0.59 -0.09 15.23
N ALA A 127 -0.88 0.39 14.03
CA ALA A 127 -2.18 0.98 13.70
C ALA A 127 -2.51 0.85 12.22
N ILE A 128 -3.81 0.73 11.94
CA ILE A 128 -4.43 0.82 10.62
C ILE A 128 -5.20 2.13 10.60
N PHE A 129 -4.80 3.07 9.74
CA PHE A 129 -5.47 4.35 9.56
C PHE A 129 -6.39 4.26 8.36
N TYR A 130 -7.70 4.11 8.59
CA TYR A 130 -8.68 3.92 7.52
C TYR A 130 -9.10 5.26 6.89
N HIS A 131 -9.20 5.29 5.56
CA HIS A 131 -9.58 6.48 4.78
C HIS A 131 -11.08 6.54 4.47
N ASP A 132 -11.78 5.40 4.60
CA ASP A 132 -13.22 5.30 4.37
C ASP A 132 -13.85 4.17 5.20
N ASP A 133 -15.19 4.09 5.16
CA ASP A 133 -15.95 3.07 5.89
C ASP A 133 -15.73 1.65 5.35
N GLN A 134 -15.36 1.48 4.09
CA GLN A 134 -15.04 0.16 3.54
C GLN A 134 -13.73 -0.34 4.14
N GLN A 135 -12.68 0.49 4.16
CA GLN A 135 -11.41 0.16 4.80
C GLN A 135 -11.60 -0.13 6.29
N ARG A 136 -12.41 0.68 7.00
CA ARG A 136 -12.73 0.44 8.41
C ARG A 136 -13.33 -0.94 8.64
N ARG A 137 -14.35 -1.32 7.85
CA ARG A 137 -15.01 -2.64 7.97
C ARG A 137 -14.05 -3.78 7.66
N LEU A 138 -13.25 -3.68 6.60
CA LEU A 138 -12.29 -4.70 6.21
C LEU A 138 -11.17 -4.85 7.24
N ALA A 139 -10.64 -3.75 7.77
CA ALA A 139 -9.64 -3.76 8.83
C ALA A 139 -10.19 -4.42 10.11
N GLN A 140 -11.42 -4.06 10.52
CA GLN A 140 -12.04 -4.67 11.71
C GLN A 140 -12.28 -6.16 11.51
N ALA A 141 -12.84 -6.56 10.38
CA ALA A 141 -13.09 -7.98 10.08
C ALA A 141 -11.77 -8.79 10.06
N SER A 142 -10.69 -8.23 9.49
CA SER A 142 -9.39 -8.89 9.48
C SER A 142 -8.79 -9.04 10.88
N LYS A 143 -8.94 -8.01 11.75
CA LYS A 143 -8.50 -8.06 13.15
C LYS A 143 -9.29 -9.10 13.94
N ASP A 144 -10.63 -9.13 13.78
CA ASP A 144 -11.50 -10.08 14.49
C ASP A 144 -11.20 -11.52 14.09
N ALA A 145 -10.98 -11.78 12.79
CA ALA A 145 -10.58 -13.09 12.29
C ALA A 145 -9.20 -13.51 12.85
N LEU A 146 -8.27 -12.56 12.94
CA LEU A 146 -6.93 -12.81 13.43
C LEU A 146 -6.90 -13.05 14.95
N GLN A 147 -7.79 -12.41 15.72
CA GLN A 147 -7.86 -12.56 17.18
C GLN A 147 -8.04 -14.04 17.60
N ALA A 148 -8.67 -14.86 16.76
CA ALA A 148 -8.86 -16.29 17.04
C ALA A 148 -7.54 -17.09 17.13
N ARG A 149 -6.42 -16.55 16.66
CA ARG A 149 -5.10 -17.17 16.74
C ARG A 149 -4.36 -16.91 18.06
N PHE A 150 -4.79 -15.89 18.80
CA PHE A 150 -4.07 -15.38 19.96
C PHE A 150 -4.99 -15.37 21.19
N GLU A 151 -4.43 -15.81 22.32
CA GLU A 151 -5.11 -15.71 23.63
C GLU A 151 -5.11 -14.27 24.12
N ASP A 152 -3.99 -13.56 23.90
CA ASP A 152 -3.86 -12.15 24.26
C ASP A 152 -4.58 -11.23 23.26
N PRO A 153 -5.13 -10.10 23.71
CA PRO A 153 -5.80 -9.16 22.83
C PRO A 153 -4.83 -8.50 21.85
N ILE A 154 -5.23 -8.42 20.58
CA ILE A 154 -4.47 -7.70 19.56
C ILE A 154 -4.43 -6.21 19.90
N ALA A 155 -3.20 -5.68 20.07
CA ALA A 155 -2.94 -4.30 20.46
C ALA A 155 -3.10 -3.30 19.30
N THR A 156 -3.06 -3.77 18.06
CA THR A 156 -3.17 -2.93 16.85
C THR A 156 -4.45 -2.10 16.87
N GLN A 157 -4.30 -0.79 16.68
CA GLN A 157 -5.41 0.16 16.63
C GLN A 157 -6.01 0.22 15.23
N ILE A 158 -7.33 0.48 15.14
CA ILE A 158 -8.02 0.81 13.87
C ILE A 158 -8.68 2.16 14.10
N VAL A 159 -8.14 3.19 13.47
CA VAL A 159 -8.50 4.59 13.71
C VAL A 159 -8.67 5.34 12.39
N PRO A 160 -9.46 6.43 12.32
CA PRO A 160 -9.57 7.22 11.12
C PRO A 160 -8.23 7.84 10.74
N ALA A 161 -7.95 7.91 9.44
CA ALA A 161 -6.81 8.64 8.91
C ALA A 161 -6.99 10.14 9.19
N GLY A 162 -5.92 10.75 9.71
CA GLY A 162 -5.78 12.18 9.92
C GLY A 162 -4.73 12.77 8.98
N PRO A 163 -4.21 13.97 9.27
CA PRO A 163 -3.11 14.54 8.53
C PRO A 163 -1.90 13.59 8.53
N PHE A 164 -1.33 13.39 7.35
CA PHE A 164 -0.10 12.64 7.15
C PHE A 164 1.03 13.62 6.83
N TYR A 165 2.11 13.53 7.56
CA TYR A 165 3.30 14.37 7.38
C TYR A 165 4.43 13.50 6.84
N LYS A 166 4.83 13.73 5.58
CA LYS A 166 5.95 13.02 4.97
C LYS A 166 7.21 13.20 5.82
N ALA A 167 7.88 12.10 6.14
CA ALA A 167 9.18 12.14 6.81
C ALA A 167 10.26 12.70 5.87
N GLU A 168 11.37 13.11 6.46
CA GLU A 168 12.51 13.71 5.78
C GLU A 168 13.03 12.79 4.66
N GLU A 169 13.60 13.38 3.62
CA GLU A 169 13.94 12.65 2.40
C GLU A 169 14.98 11.52 2.62
N TYR A 170 15.81 11.63 3.65
CA TYR A 170 16.78 10.59 3.99
C TYR A 170 16.14 9.32 4.59
N HIS A 171 14.86 9.38 4.99
CA HIS A 171 14.08 8.24 5.44
C HIS A 171 13.37 7.49 4.30
N GLN A 172 13.08 8.18 3.18
CA GLN A 172 12.40 7.57 2.05
C GLN A 172 13.31 6.55 1.36
N ASP A 173 12.76 5.38 1.02
CA ASP A 173 13.49 4.26 0.37
C ASP A 173 14.78 3.86 1.13
N TYR A 174 14.78 3.98 2.46
CA TYR A 174 15.99 3.78 3.25
C TYR A 174 16.62 2.41 3.01
N HIS A 175 15.83 1.36 2.87
CA HIS A 175 16.26 0.00 2.59
C HIS A 175 17.01 -0.13 1.25
N ALA A 176 16.63 0.66 0.24
CA ALA A 176 17.27 0.69 -1.08
C ALA A 176 18.52 1.62 -1.08
N LYS A 177 18.42 2.80 -0.44
CA LYS A 177 19.50 3.78 -0.35
C LYS A 177 20.63 3.33 0.58
N ASN A 178 20.33 2.55 1.62
CA ASN A 178 21.27 2.11 2.66
C ASN A 178 21.16 0.59 2.96
N PRO A 179 21.33 -0.31 1.97
CA PRO A 179 20.96 -1.72 2.10
C PRO A 179 21.74 -2.47 3.20
N ILE A 180 23.02 -2.14 3.42
CA ILE A 180 23.84 -2.79 4.44
C ILE A 180 23.37 -2.39 5.85
N ARG A 181 23.17 -1.08 6.08
CA ARG A 181 22.71 -0.57 7.38
C ARG A 181 21.31 -1.05 7.70
N TYR A 182 20.41 -1.08 6.70
CA TYR A 182 19.06 -1.57 6.86
C TYR A 182 19.03 -3.07 7.23
N LYS A 183 19.78 -3.92 6.50
CA LYS A 183 19.87 -5.36 6.81
C LYS A 183 20.42 -5.60 8.21
N PHE A 184 21.46 -4.87 8.61
CA PHE A 184 22.04 -4.96 9.94
C PHE A 184 21.02 -4.58 11.04
N TYR A 185 20.33 -3.44 10.85
CA TYR A 185 19.28 -2.99 11.77
C TYR A 185 18.15 -4.04 11.88
N ARG A 186 17.57 -4.49 10.76
CA ARG A 186 16.48 -5.46 10.74
C ARG A 186 16.85 -6.78 11.42
N PHE A 187 18.07 -7.27 11.18
CA PHE A 187 18.59 -8.48 11.80
C PHE A 187 18.78 -8.31 13.31
N ASN A 188 19.45 -7.26 13.76
CA ASN A 188 19.70 -7.03 15.19
C ASN A 188 18.43 -6.74 15.97
N CYS A 189 17.44 -6.14 15.33
CA CYS A 189 16.13 -5.90 15.92
C CYS A 189 15.31 -7.19 16.13
N GLY A 190 15.77 -8.32 15.58
CA GLY A 190 15.12 -9.62 15.75
C GLY A 190 13.75 -9.72 15.05
N ARG A 191 13.45 -8.78 14.12
CA ARG A 191 12.13 -8.71 13.47
C ARG A 191 11.76 -10.03 12.79
N ASP A 192 12.64 -10.53 11.92
CA ASP A 192 12.33 -11.73 11.13
C ASP A 192 12.20 -12.99 12.01
N ALA A 193 13.01 -13.12 13.06
CA ALA A 193 12.91 -14.22 14.03
C ALA A 193 11.57 -14.20 14.80
N ARG A 194 11.11 -13.00 15.20
CA ARG A 194 9.81 -12.86 15.88
C ARG A 194 8.65 -13.11 14.94
N LEU A 195 8.73 -12.66 13.70
CA LEU A 195 7.72 -12.94 12.67
C LEU A 195 7.63 -14.46 12.38
N GLU A 196 8.75 -15.16 12.31
CA GLU A 196 8.77 -16.62 12.15
C GLU A 196 8.07 -17.34 13.33
N GLN A 197 8.26 -16.86 14.57
CA GLN A 197 7.55 -17.40 15.74
C GLN A 197 6.03 -17.22 15.67
N LEU A 198 5.58 -16.05 15.17
CA LEU A 198 4.15 -15.71 15.12
C LEU A 198 3.43 -16.36 13.93
N TRP A 199 4.09 -16.40 12.79
CA TRP A 199 3.45 -16.72 11.50
C TRP A 199 3.96 -18.03 10.87
N GLY A 200 5.05 -18.60 11.38
CA GLY A 200 5.77 -19.70 10.75
C GLY A 200 6.82 -19.23 9.74
N LYS A 201 7.58 -20.17 9.20
CA LYS A 201 8.57 -19.85 8.14
C LYS A 201 7.86 -19.33 6.90
N LYS A 202 8.40 -18.27 6.32
CA LYS A 202 8.03 -17.86 4.97
C LYS A 202 8.67 -18.85 3.99
N ASP A 203 7.84 -19.49 3.15
CA ASP A 203 8.28 -20.33 2.04
C ASP A 203 9.04 -19.51 0.98
#